data_4e032c99f8747e2a8acbe394315c1e80
#
_entry.id   4e032c99f8747e2a8acbe394315c1e80
#
_cell.length_a   1.000
_cell.length_b   1.000
_cell.length_c   1.000
_cell.angle_alpha   90.00
_cell.angle_beta   90.00
_cell.angle_gamma   90.00
#
_symmetry.space_group_name_H-M   'P 1'
#
loop_
_entity.id
_entity.type
_entity.pdbx_description
1 polymer ?
#
loop_
_entity_poly.entity_id
_entity_poly.type
_entity_poly.pdbx_seq_one_letter_code
_entity_poly.pdbx_strand_id
1 'polypeptide(L)'
;ELLAGDGVAPERIIGQQIRALDQQITQATELRGRLTMLRDGLMAGAEPDMGNWLEALALMTTYGKYFSTTELKQIFTNWSLIEADWLIVKDLVRSAMDRQLPPDAPEVQALAYRWMALMLHWMGGDLDLLERWGHMFRTEPSAQGRNHAPPGDMIAYVEAAIDLRLALLMKYLTRDDLRTLGHVPHTAWAALERDVQQLLDRQIPHHHADAAAAALRWNTLFNQLTRNDAQLRHKLL
;
A
#
# COMPACT_ATOMS: atom_id res chain seq x y z
N GLU A 1 -35.47 42.68 -35.98
CA GLU A 1 -34.44 41.75 -36.43
C GLU A 1 -33.14 41.86 -35.60
N LEU A 2 -33.16 41.61 -34.31
CA LEU A 2 -31.96 41.53 -33.43
C LEU A 2 -32.36 40.96 -32.05
N LEU A 3 -32.84 39.72 -31.94
CA LEU A 3 -32.97 38.96 -30.70
C LEU A 3 -33.14 37.44 -31.04
N ALA A 4 -32.20 36.88 -31.80
CA ALA A 4 -31.99 35.45 -31.85
C ALA A 4 -30.67 35.18 -31.09
N GLY A 5 -30.68 35.46 -29.77
CA GLY A 5 -29.67 34.98 -28.86
C GLY A 5 -29.88 33.48 -28.67
N ASP A 6 -28.84 32.70 -28.84
CA ASP A 6 -28.73 31.25 -28.53
C ASP A 6 -29.30 30.98 -27.13
N GLY A 7 -30.60 30.76 -27.04
CA GLY A 7 -31.30 30.40 -25.82
C GLY A 7 -30.83 29.00 -25.43
N VAL A 8 -30.03 28.93 -24.38
CA VAL A 8 -29.67 27.65 -23.78
C VAL A 8 -30.97 26.89 -23.53
N ALA A 9 -31.20 25.79 -24.25
CA ALA A 9 -32.43 25.02 -24.17
C ALA A 9 -32.76 24.69 -22.71
N PRO A 10 -33.97 24.96 -22.20
CA PRO A 10 -34.36 24.76 -20.81
C PRO A 10 -34.02 23.36 -20.30
N GLU A 11 -34.12 22.34 -21.16
CA GLU A 11 -33.78 20.94 -20.87
C GLU A 11 -32.30 20.78 -20.52
N ARG A 12 -31.39 21.54 -21.13
CA ARG A 12 -29.95 21.50 -20.82
C ARG A 12 -29.66 22.11 -19.45
N ILE A 13 -30.35 23.16 -19.08
CA ILE A 13 -30.24 23.76 -17.74
C ILE A 13 -30.78 22.82 -16.69
N ILE A 14 -31.97 22.25 -16.92
CA ILE A 14 -32.54 21.24 -16.00
C ILE A 14 -31.61 20.02 -15.86
N GLY A 15 -31.07 19.51 -16.96
CA GLY A 15 -30.12 18.42 -16.94
C GLY A 15 -28.81 18.73 -16.18
N GLN A 16 -28.34 20.01 -16.24
CA GLN A 16 -27.20 20.44 -15.42
C GLN A 16 -27.54 20.50 -13.93
N GLN A 17 -28.76 21.02 -13.60
CA GLN A 17 -29.22 21.05 -12.20
C GLN A 17 -29.40 19.64 -11.60
N ILE A 18 -29.97 18.72 -12.38
CA ILE A 18 -30.09 17.31 -11.94
C ILE A 18 -28.72 16.73 -11.65
N ARG A 19 -27.73 16.85 -12.54
CA ARG A 19 -26.37 16.37 -12.29
C ARG A 19 -25.72 17.02 -11.06
N ALA A 20 -25.93 18.32 -10.84
CA ALA A 20 -25.41 19.01 -9.65
C ALA A 20 -26.06 18.47 -8.37
N LEU A 21 -27.37 18.22 -8.38
CA LEU A 21 -28.09 17.61 -7.27
C LEU A 21 -27.62 16.16 -7.01
N ASP A 22 -27.42 15.35 -8.04
CA ASP A 22 -26.89 13.99 -7.91
C ASP A 22 -25.50 13.98 -7.25
N GLN A 23 -24.63 14.94 -7.63
CA GLN A 23 -23.33 15.11 -6.99
C GLN A 23 -23.47 15.49 -5.51
N GLN A 24 -24.38 16.41 -5.17
CA GLN A 24 -24.64 16.79 -3.77
C GLN A 24 -25.20 15.62 -2.94
N ILE A 25 -26.11 14.83 -3.51
CA ILE A 25 -26.67 13.63 -2.87
C ILE A 25 -25.55 12.62 -2.61
N THR A 26 -24.67 12.39 -3.58
CA THR A 26 -23.52 11.50 -3.43
C THR A 26 -22.62 11.96 -2.30
N GLN A 27 -22.22 13.24 -2.29
CA GLN A 27 -21.37 13.82 -1.24
C GLN A 27 -22.02 13.74 0.16
N ALA A 28 -23.32 14.06 0.26
CA ALA A 28 -24.07 13.98 1.51
C ALA A 28 -24.18 12.53 2.01
N THR A 29 -24.36 11.57 1.11
CA THR A 29 -24.43 10.14 1.45
C THR A 29 -23.10 9.62 1.96
N GLU A 30 -22.00 10.00 1.32
CA GLU A 30 -20.65 9.66 1.78
C GLU A 30 -20.34 10.27 3.15
N LEU A 31 -20.64 11.56 3.34
CA LEU A 31 -20.47 12.23 4.65
C LEU A 31 -21.26 11.53 5.74
N ARG A 32 -22.53 11.18 5.47
CA ARG A 32 -23.36 10.42 6.41
C ARG A 32 -22.73 9.06 6.74
N GLY A 33 -22.19 8.34 5.75
CA GLY A 33 -21.50 7.08 5.96
C GLY A 33 -20.31 7.22 6.91
N ARG A 34 -19.48 8.25 6.71
CA ARG A 34 -18.32 8.55 7.56
C ARG A 34 -18.72 8.89 9.00
N LEU A 35 -19.74 9.74 9.18
CA LEU A 35 -20.27 10.09 10.50
C LEU A 35 -20.87 8.87 11.22
N THR A 36 -21.51 7.95 10.48
CA THR A 36 -22.00 6.69 11.03
C THR A 36 -20.87 5.81 11.54
N MET A 37 -19.78 5.66 10.77
CA MET A 37 -18.60 4.90 11.20
C MET A 37 -17.98 5.49 12.48
N LEU A 38 -17.87 6.81 12.57
CA LEU A 38 -17.37 7.48 13.78
C LEU A 38 -18.28 7.23 14.97
N ARG A 39 -19.59 7.38 14.80
CA ARG A 39 -20.58 7.10 15.86
C ARG A 39 -20.47 5.66 16.36
N ASP A 40 -20.38 4.70 15.45
CA ASP A 40 -20.35 3.28 15.78
C ASP A 40 -19.04 2.93 16.51
N GLY A 41 -17.91 3.56 16.14
CA GLY A 41 -16.65 3.47 16.88
C GLY A 41 -16.74 4.04 18.30
N LEU A 42 -17.40 5.18 18.48
CA LEU A 42 -17.66 5.79 19.80
C LEU A 42 -18.55 4.90 20.68
N MET A 43 -19.59 4.30 20.12
CA MET A 43 -20.49 3.40 20.84
C MET A 43 -19.83 2.08 21.26
N ALA A 44 -18.75 1.67 20.58
CA ALA A 44 -17.96 0.48 20.93
C ALA A 44 -17.03 0.67 22.14
N GLY A 45 -17.11 1.81 22.85
CA GLY A 45 -16.41 2.05 24.12
C GLY A 45 -15.11 2.85 24.02
N ALA A 46 -14.84 3.49 22.90
CA ALA A 46 -13.79 4.50 22.82
C ALA A 46 -14.35 5.81 23.42
N GLU A 47 -13.96 6.17 24.65
CA GLU A 47 -14.11 7.55 25.15
C GLU A 47 -12.94 8.39 24.65
N PRO A 48 -13.07 9.10 23.52
CA PRO A 48 -12.02 10.01 23.08
C PRO A 48 -12.13 11.32 23.85
N ASP A 49 -11.01 11.82 24.34
CA ASP A 49 -10.86 13.21 24.68
C ASP A 49 -11.34 14.09 23.50
N MET A 50 -11.99 15.23 23.79
CA MET A 50 -12.55 16.14 22.78
C MET A 50 -11.50 16.57 21.72
N GLY A 51 -10.24 16.69 22.11
CA GLY A 51 -9.12 16.98 21.20
C GLY A 51 -8.91 15.84 20.18
N ASN A 52 -8.89 14.62 20.66
CA ASN A 52 -8.75 13.41 19.82
C ASN A 52 -9.94 13.24 18.86
N TRP A 53 -11.15 13.68 19.27
CA TRP A 53 -12.34 13.59 18.44
C TRP A 53 -12.31 14.57 17.25
N LEU A 54 -11.91 15.82 17.48
CA LEU A 54 -11.72 16.81 16.41
C LEU A 54 -10.62 16.40 15.43
N GLU A 55 -9.54 15.81 15.93
CA GLU A 55 -8.48 15.28 15.10
C GLU A 55 -8.95 14.08 14.26
N ALA A 56 -9.71 13.17 14.83
CA ALA A 56 -10.30 12.03 14.12
C ALA A 56 -11.25 12.48 13.00
N LEU A 57 -12.07 13.51 13.26
CA LEU A 57 -12.95 14.12 12.25
C LEU A 57 -12.15 14.77 11.11
N ALA A 58 -11.10 15.52 11.45
CA ALA A 58 -10.23 16.16 10.47
C ALA A 58 -9.54 15.10 9.59
N LEU A 59 -9.05 14.02 10.21
CA LEU A 59 -8.44 12.90 9.50
C LEU A 59 -9.44 12.18 8.58
N MET A 60 -10.67 11.94 9.06
CA MET A 60 -11.74 11.34 8.23
C MET A 60 -12.14 12.24 7.07
N THR A 61 -12.10 13.56 7.26
CA THR A 61 -12.32 14.52 6.17
C THR A 61 -11.20 14.44 5.14
N THR A 62 -9.95 14.31 5.59
CA THR A 62 -8.79 14.12 4.71
C THR A 62 -8.89 12.81 3.95
N TYR A 63 -9.13 11.69 4.63
CA TYR A 63 -9.29 10.39 3.99
C TYR A 63 -10.42 10.38 2.95
N GLY A 64 -11.50 11.07 3.23
CA GLY A 64 -12.64 11.17 2.33
C GLY A 64 -12.39 11.92 1.03
N LYS A 65 -11.27 12.66 0.89
CA LYS A 65 -10.86 13.25 -0.40
C LYS A 65 -10.31 12.19 -1.36
N TYR A 66 -9.78 11.09 -0.80
CA TYR A 66 -9.02 10.08 -1.54
C TYR A 66 -9.74 8.74 -1.63
N PHE A 67 -10.59 8.42 -0.66
CA PHE A 67 -11.21 7.09 -0.50
C PHE A 67 -12.72 7.18 -0.30
N SER A 68 -13.43 6.24 -0.90
CA SER A 68 -14.85 6.03 -0.64
C SER A 68 -15.09 5.45 0.76
N THR A 69 -16.32 5.54 1.25
CA THR A 69 -16.71 4.95 2.54
C THR A 69 -16.48 3.44 2.59
N THR A 70 -16.71 2.74 1.48
CA THR A 70 -16.51 1.29 1.39
C THR A 70 -15.03 0.94 1.50
N GLU A 71 -14.16 1.65 0.80
CA GLU A 71 -12.71 1.45 0.88
C GLU A 71 -12.18 1.76 2.28
N LEU A 72 -12.62 2.86 2.91
CA LEU A 72 -12.24 3.19 4.28
C LEU A 72 -12.67 2.10 5.27
N LYS A 73 -13.89 1.58 5.13
CA LYS A 73 -14.36 0.48 5.97
C LYS A 73 -13.47 -0.74 5.84
N GLN A 74 -13.09 -1.12 4.62
CA GLN A 74 -12.17 -2.22 4.36
C GLN A 74 -10.78 -1.97 4.99
N ILE A 75 -10.20 -0.79 4.75
CA ILE A 75 -8.89 -0.38 5.31
C ILE A 75 -8.90 -0.50 6.84
N PHE A 76 -9.91 0.05 7.52
CA PHE A 76 -9.97 0.00 8.97
C PHE A 76 -10.25 -1.41 9.52
N THR A 77 -11.07 -2.20 8.83
CA THR A 77 -11.31 -3.60 9.21
C THR A 77 -10.03 -4.44 9.09
N ASN A 78 -9.25 -4.22 8.04
CA ASN A 78 -8.02 -4.97 7.79
C ASN A 78 -6.85 -4.53 8.69
N TRP A 79 -6.96 -3.41 9.41
CA TRP A 79 -5.86 -2.91 10.25
C TRP A 79 -5.38 -3.94 11.27
N SER A 80 -6.30 -4.64 11.93
CA SER A 80 -5.98 -5.67 12.92
C SER A 80 -5.14 -6.83 12.37
N LEU A 81 -5.14 -7.05 11.04
CA LEU A 81 -4.35 -8.10 10.38
C LEU A 81 -2.84 -7.79 10.35
N ILE A 82 -2.48 -6.50 10.40
CA ILE A 82 -1.10 -6.06 10.21
C ILE A 82 -0.54 -5.29 11.42
N GLU A 83 -1.36 -4.86 12.36
CA GLU A 83 -1.01 -3.89 13.41
C GLU A 83 0.26 -4.28 14.19
N ALA A 84 0.34 -5.52 14.65
CA ALA A 84 1.49 -6.02 15.41
C ALA A 84 2.79 -6.01 14.59
N ASP A 85 2.73 -6.52 13.35
CA ASP A 85 3.87 -6.53 12.44
C ASP A 85 4.26 -5.14 11.98
N TRP A 86 3.28 -4.24 11.82
CA TRP A 86 3.50 -2.86 11.46
C TRP A 86 4.32 -2.09 12.49
N LEU A 87 3.99 -2.23 13.77
CA LEU A 87 4.74 -1.61 14.86
C LEU A 87 6.20 -2.08 14.86
N ILE A 88 6.42 -3.40 14.69
CA ILE A 88 7.77 -3.97 14.61
C ILE A 88 8.55 -3.39 13.42
N VAL A 89 7.94 -3.32 12.23
CA VAL A 89 8.63 -2.79 11.04
C VAL A 89 8.96 -1.31 11.22
N LYS A 90 8.07 -0.50 11.80
CA LYS A 90 8.35 0.91 12.11
C LYS A 90 9.55 1.07 13.03
N ASP A 91 9.63 0.28 14.10
CA ASP A 91 10.74 0.35 15.05
C ASP A 91 12.07 -0.07 14.40
N LEU A 92 12.05 -1.10 13.54
CA LEU A 92 13.23 -1.51 12.78
C LEU A 92 13.68 -0.44 11.78
N VAL A 93 12.75 0.20 11.09
CA VAL A 93 13.05 1.32 10.19
C VAL A 93 13.63 2.49 10.97
N ARG A 94 13.08 2.85 12.13
CA ARG A 94 13.62 3.91 12.99
C ARG A 94 15.05 3.57 13.42
N SER A 95 15.31 2.35 13.85
CA SER A 95 16.66 1.88 14.21
C SER A 95 17.63 1.96 13.03
N ALA A 96 17.22 1.65 11.81
CA ALA A 96 18.05 1.78 10.62
C ALA A 96 18.39 3.26 10.32
N MET A 97 17.41 4.16 10.47
CA MET A 97 17.59 5.61 10.32
C MET A 97 18.55 6.16 11.37
N ASP A 98 18.40 5.77 12.65
CA ASP A 98 19.26 6.20 13.76
C ASP A 98 20.72 5.75 13.56
N ARG A 99 20.93 4.59 12.93
CA ARG A 99 22.24 4.09 12.51
C ARG A 99 22.73 4.73 11.19
N GLN A 100 21.96 5.63 10.60
CA GLN A 100 22.28 6.31 9.33
C GLN A 100 22.55 5.34 8.17
N LEU A 101 21.87 4.21 8.12
CA LEU A 101 22.01 3.28 7.00
C LEU A 101 21.45 3.90 5.72
N PRO A 102 22.19 3.82 4.61
CA PRO A 102 21.69 4.38 3.34
C PRO A 102 20.55 3.54 2.80
N PRO A 103 19.62 4.13 1.99
CA PRO A 103 18.44 3.43 1.45
C PRO A 103 18.76 2.19 0.61
N ASP A 104 19.94 2.10 0.01
CA ASP A 104 20.42 0.95 -0.80
C ASP A 104 21.06 -0.17 0.05
N ALA A 105 21.25 0.05 1.36
CA ALA A 105 21.79 -1.00 2.23
C ALA A 105 20.89 -2.26 2.21
N PRO A 106 21.46 -3.48 2.17
CA PRO A 106 20.67 -4.72 2.09
C PRO A 106 19.62 -4.84 3.19
N GLU A 107 19.95 -4.42 4.42
CA GLU A 107 19.02 -4.41 5.56
C GLU A 107 17.83 -3.46 5.29
N VAL A 108 18.08 -2.25 4.78
CA VAL A 108 17.05 -1.27 4.48
C VAL A 108 16.16 -1.73 3.31
N GLN A 109 16.76 -2.36 2.30
CA GLN A 109 16.02 -2.96 1.19
C GLN A 109 15.11 -4.10 1.67
N ALA A 110 15.55 -4.91 2.63
CA ALA A 110 14.71 -5.94 3.25
C ALA A 110 13.53 -5.32 4.05
N LEU A 111 13.80 -4.24 4.79
CA LEU A 111 12.75 -3.49 5.51
C LEU A 111 11.73 -2.83 4.55
N ALA A 112 12.20 -2.22 3.47
CA ALA A 112 11.34 -1.64 2.43
C ALA A 112 10.44 -2.70 1.79
N TYR A 113 10.97 -3.88 1.49
CA TYR A 113 10.17 -5.01 1.00
C TYR A 113 9.10 -5.44 2.01
N ARG A 114 9.48 -5.61 3.28
CA ARG A 114 8.53 -5.99 4.34
C ARG A 114 7.45 -4.92 4.54
N TRP A 115 7.82 -3.64 4.49
CA TRP A 115 6.90 -2.51 4.53
C TRP A 115 5.88 -2.58 3.39
N MET A 116 6.34 -2.72 2.15
CA MET A 116 5.46 -2.83 0.98
C MET A 116 4.52 -4.03 1.08
N ALA A 117 5.03 -5.19 1.53
CA ALA A 117 4.24 -6.40 1.68
C ALA A 117 3.12 -6.24 2.72
N LEU A 118 3.42 -5.61 3.87
CA LEU A 118 2.41 -5.32 4.90
C LEU A 118 1.37 -4.32 4.40
N MET A 119 1.80 -3.25 3.74
CA MET A 119 0.89 -2.25 3.19
C MET A 119 -0.02 -2.86 2.12
N LEU A 120 0.52 -3.70 1.24
CA LEU A 120 -0.28 -4.40 0.23
C LEU A 120 -1.27 -5.38 0.86
N HIS A 121 -0.85 -6.11 1.91
CA HIS A 121 -1.73 -7.00 2.65
C HIS A 121 -2.87 -6.23 3.34
N TRP A 122 -2.57 -5.09 3.94
CA TRP A 122 -3.55 -4.19 4.54
C TRP A 122 -4.58 -3.69 3.52
N MET A 123 -4.14 -3.35 2.32
CA MET A 123 -5.01 -2.91 1.22
C MET A 123 -5.75 -4.08 0.53
N GLY A 124 -5.65 -5.32 1.05
CA GLY A 124 -6.30 -6.50 0.47
C GLY A 124 -5.73 -6.92 -0.88
N GLY A 125 -4.48 -6.54 -1.19
CA GLY A 125 -3.82 -6.80 -2.47
C GLY A 125 -4.12 -5.76 -3.56
N ASP A 126 -4.87 -4.71 -3.25
CA ASP A 126 -5.21 -3.63 -4.20
C ASP A 126 -4.07 -2.61 -4.30
N LEU A 127 -3.33 -2.66 -5.42
CA LEU A 127 -2.21 -1.75 -5.69
C LEU A 127 -2.67 -0.32 -5.97
N ASP A 128 -3.83 -0.12 -6.60
CA ASP A 128 -4.35 1.22 -6.89
C ASP A 128 -4.77 1.90 -5.57
N LEU A 129 -5.33 1.14 -4.64
CA LEU A 129 -5.64 1.61 -3.29
C LEU A 129 -4.35 1.97 -2.53
N LEU A 130 -3.32 1.12 -2.63
CA LEU A 130 -2.01 1.37 -2.02
C LEU A 130 -1.31 2.62 -2.61
N GLU A 131 -1.32 2.81 -3.92
CA GLU A 131 -0.77 4.00 -4.59
C GLU A 131 -1.48 5.29 -4.13
N ARG A 132 -2.83 5.27 -4.03
CA ARG A 132 -3.62 6.40 -3.52
C ARG A 132 -3.34 6.69 -2.05
N TRP A 133 -3.12 5.64 -1.25
CA TRP A 133 -2.73 5.78 0.16
C TRP A 133 -1.37 6.47 0.30
N GLY A 134 -0.36 6.03 -0.42
CA GLY A 134 0.96 6.68 -0.47
C GLY A 134 0.88 8.13 -0.98
N HIS A 135 0.09 8.37 -2.03
CA HIS A 135 -0.12 9.72 -2.56
C HIS A 135 -0.74 10.66 -1.50
N MET A 136 -1.77 10.21 -0.79
CA MET A 136 -2.38 10.98 0.29
C MET A 136 -1.36 11.38 1.36
N PHE A 137 -0.51 10.46 1.84
CA PHE A 137 0.48 10.79 2.86
C PHE A 137 1.55 11.78 2.38
N ARG A 138 1.88 11.78 1.10
CA ARG A 138 2.78 12.80 0.51
C ARG A 138 2.15 14.17 0.42
N THR A 139 0.85 14.24 0.12
CA THR A 139 0.13 15.50 -0.15
C THR A 139 -0.54 16.10 1.09
N GLU A 140 -0.76 15.30 2.16
CA GLU A 140 -1.46 15.70 3.38
C GLU A 140 -0.56 15.51 4.62
N PRO A 141 0.39 16.44 4.89
CA PRO A 141 1.30 16.30 6.05
C PRO A 141 0.56 16.18 7.39
N SER A 142 -0.67 16.69 7.47
CA SER A 142 -1.52 16.57 8.67
C SER A 142 -1.90 15.12 9.03
N ALA A 143 -1.78 14.18 8.10
CA ALA A 143 -2.03 12.76 8.33
C ALA A 143 -0.81 12.00 8.88
N GLN A 144 0.40 12.58 8.75
CA GLN A 144 1.65 11.94 9.14
C GLN A 144 1.85 11.93 10.66
N GLY A 145 2.46 10.87 11.19
CA GLY A 145 2.81 10.75 12.61
C GLY A 145 1.64 10.55 13.57
N ARG A 146 0.40 10.38 13.07
CA ARG A 146 -0.81 10.22 13.88
C ARG A 146 -1.37 8.80 13.75
N ASN A 147 -2.04 8.31 14.80
CA ASN A 147 -2.74 7.00 14.77
C ASN A 147 -1.90 5.87 14.16
N HIS A 148 -0.68 5.70 14.67
CA HIS A 148 0.32 4.72 14.17
C HIS A 148 0.86 5.00 12.76
N ALA A 149 0.44 6.08 12.08
CA ALA A 149 1.04 6.50 10.83
C ALA A 149 2.52 6.88 11.03
N PRO A 150 3.39 6.61 10.07
CA PRO A 150 4.80 6.98 10.16
C PRO A 150 4.95 8.51 10.04
N PRO A 151 5.94 9.11 10.70
CA PRO A 151 6.29 10.51 10.49
C PRO A 151 6.93 10.73 9.12
N GLY A 152 6.89 11.97 8.64
CA GLY A 152 7.29 12.31 7.27
C GLY A 152 8.74 11.97 6.91
N ASP A 153 9.66 12.07 7.87
CA ASP A 153 11.07 11.67 7.68
C ASP A 153 11.23 10.18 7.42
N MET A 154 10.44 9.36 8.13
CA MET A 154 10.43 7.91 7.94
C MET A 154 9.78 7.51 6.60
N ILE A 155 8.70 8.20 6.22
CA ILE A 155 8.06 7.99 4.91
C ILE A 155 9.08 8.27 3.80
N ALA A 156 9.73 9.42 3.83
CA ALA A 156 10.73 9.80 2.81
C ALA A 156 11.90 8.80 2.74
N TYR A 157 12.36 8.32 3.89
CA TYR A 157 13.44 7.34 3.95
C TYR A 157 13.05 5.99 3.33
N VAL A 158 11.87 5.48 3.67
CA VAL A 158 11.37 4.20 3.11
C VAL A 158 11.05 4.35 1.64
N GLU A 159 10.45 5.47 1.21
CA GLU A 159 10.16 5.74 -0.20
C GLU A 159 11.45 5.76 -1.03
N ALA A 160 12.53 6.38 -0.55
CA ALA A 160 13.82 6.34 -1.23
C ALA A 160 14.32 4.90 -1.45
N ALA A 161 14.15 4.02 -0.47
CA ALA A 161 14.52 2.61 -0.60
C ALA A 161 13.60 1.85 -1.57
N ILE A 162 12.30 2.14 -1.54
CA ILE A 162 11.30 1.56 -2.47
C ILE A 162 11.59 2.00 -3.90
N ASP A 163 11.89 3.28 -4.13
CA ASP A 163 12.17 3.84 -5.45
C ASP A 163 13.40 3.18 -6.09
N LEU A 164 14.46 2.95 -5.32
CA LEU A 164 15.64 2.22 -5.78
C LEU A 164 15.28 0.80 -6.23
N ARG A 165 14.45 0.10 -5.43
CA ARG A 165 13.98 -1.24 -5.76
C ARG A 165 13.10 -1.25 -7.00
N LEU A 166 12.14 -0.34 -7.11
CA LEU A 166 11.24 -0.21 -8.24
C LEU A 166 12.01 0.16 -9.52
N ALA A 167 12.96 1.09 -9.43
CA ALA A 167 13.82 1.47 -10.55
C ALA A 167 14.60 0.28 -11.11
N LEU A 168 15.04 -0.64 -10.26
CA LEU A 168 15.69 -1.88 -10.69
C LEU A 168 14.71 -2.82 -11.41
N LEU A 169 13.53 -3.05 -10.83
CA LEU A 169 12.52 -3.93 -11.40
C LEU A 169 11.96 -3.38 -12.72
N MET A 170 11.72 -2.08 -12.81
CA MET A 170 11.19 -1.41 -14.01
C MET A 170 12.17 -1.37 -15.19
N LYS A 171 13.40 -1.81 -15.02
CA LYS A 171 14.29 -2.07 -16.17
C LYS A 171 13.79 -3.25 -17.01
N TYR A 172 13.07 -4.17 -16.42
CA TYR A 172 12.64 -5.43 -17.01
C TYR A 172 11.13 -5.59 -17.05
N LEU A 173 10.40 -4.95 -16.13
CA LEU A 173 8.96 -5.09 -15.94
C LEU A 173 8.23 -3.76 -16.20
N THR A 174 7.05 -3.86 -16.78
CA THR A 174 6.10 -2.74 -16.87
C THR A 174 5.30 -2.61 -15.56
N ARG A 175 4.56 -1.50 -15.41
CA ARG A 175 3.61 -1.35 -14.28
C ARG A 175 2.56 -2.46 -14.25
N ASP A 176 2.06 -2.88 -15.41
CA ASP A 176 1.07 -3.95 -15.50
C ASP A 176 1.68 -5.30 -15.12
N ASP A 177 2.93 -5.56 -15.50
CA ASP A 177 3.66 -6.73 -15.04
C ASP A 177 3.78 -6.76 -13.50
N LEU A 178 4.11 -5.62 -12.88
CA LEU A 178 4.20 -5.52 -11.41
C LEU A 178 2.87 -5.79 -10.71
N ARG A 179 1.74 -5.38 -11.30
CA ARG A 179 0.39 -5.67 -10.78
C ARG A 179 0.03 -7.15 -10.86
N THR A 180 0.59 -7.87 -11.83
CA THR A 180 0.32 -9.30 -12.03
C THR A 180 1.22 -10.21 -11.21
N LEU A 181 2.32 -9.69 -10.64
CA LEU A 181 3.21 -10.48 -9.79
C LEU A 181 2.46 -11.08 -8.59
N GLY A 182 2.79 -12.31 -8.29
CA GLY A 182 2.32 -13.00 -7.09
C GLY A 182 3.07 -12.50 -5.85
N HIS A 183 2.49 -12.77 -4.69
CA HIS A 183 3.14 -12.51 -3.42
C HIS A 183 3.86 -13.78 -2.93
N VAL A 184 5.15 -13.65 -2.64
CA VAL A 184 5.93 -14.69 -1.98
C VAL A 184 6.51 -14.10 -0.69
N PRO A 185 6.26 -14.68 0.48
CA PRO A 185 6.79 -14.15 1.73
C PRO A 185 8.31 -14.01 1.70
N HIS A 186 8.82 -12.87 2.18
CA HIS A 186 10.27 -12.64 2.28
C HIS A 186 10.98 -13.75 3.08
N THR A 187 10.32 -14.29 4.11
CA THR A 187 10.85 -15.37 4.94
C THR A 187 11.12 -16.65 4.13
N ALA A 188 10.34 -16.91 3.08
CA ALA A 188 10.56 -18.07 2.20
C ALA A 188 11.82 -17.90 1.34
N TRP A 189 12.05 -16.70 0.79
CA TRP A 189 13.28 -16.36 0.07
C TRP A 189 14.50 -16.38 0.99
N ALA A 190 14.42 -15.75 2.16
CA ALA A 190 15.51 -15.73 3.14
C ALA A 190 15.87 -17.13 3.68
N ALA A 191 14.88 -18.02 3.80
CA ALA A 191 15.16 -19.40 4.15
C ALA A 191 15.91 -20.14 3.04
N LEU A 192 15.46 -19.97 1.81
CA LEU A 192 16.15 -20.56 0.64
C LEU A 192 17.58 -20.05 0.51
N GLU A 193 17.78 -18.73 0.64
CA GLU A 193 19.10 -18.09 0.57
C GLU A 193 20.06 -18.68 1.62
N ARG A 194 19.61 -18.83 2.87
CA ARG A 194 20.42 -19.46 3.94
C ARG A 194 20.78 -20.91 3.61
N ASP A 195 19.82 -21.69 3.09
CA ASP A 195 20.08 -23.08 2.71
C ASP A 195 21.11 -23.16 1.57
N VAL A 196 20.97 -22.30 0.56
CA VAL A 196 21.94 -22.21 -0.56
C VAL A 196 23.32 -21.77 -0.05
N GLN A 197 23.39 -20.77 0.86
CA GLN A 197 24.67 -20.36 1.44
C GLN A 197 25.35 -21.49 2.20
N GLN A 198 24.60 -22.28 2.99
CA GLN A 198 25.15 -23.46 3.67
C GLN A 198 25.67 -24.51 2.71
N LEU A 199 25.01 -24.72 1.56
CA LEU A 199 25.49 -25.64 0.54
C LEU A 199 26.81 -25.15 -0.07
N LEU A 200 26.91 -23.84 -0.33
CA LEU A 200 28.14 -23.21 -0.85
C LEU A 200 29.30 -23.32 0.16
N ASP A 201 29.05 -22.99 1.43
CA ASP A 201 30.05 -23.04 2.49
C ASP A 201 30.58 -24.45 2.69
N ARG A 202 29.73 -25.46 2.49
CA ARG A 202 30.09 -26.90 2.54
C ARG A 202 30.64 -27.43 1.23
N GLN A 203 30.75 -26.60 0.20
CA GLN A 203 31.21 -26.96 -1.15
C GLN A 203 30.42 -28.14 -1.74
N ILE A 204 29.11 -28.19 -1.48
CA ILE A 204 28.24 -29.25 -2.02
C ILE A 204 28.13 -29.07 -3.53
N PRO A 205 28.44 -30.12 -4.34
CA PRO A 205 28.39 -29.99 -5.78
C PRO A 205 26.93 -29.88 -6.29
N HIS A 206 26.76 -29.20 -7.42
CA HIS A 206 25.43 -28.91 -8.00
C HIS A 206 24.57 -30.14 -8.34
N HIS A 207 25.18 -31.30 -8.55
CA HIS A 207 24.50 -32.58 -8.81
C HIS A 207 24.09 -33.32 -7.52
N HIS A 208 24.39 -32.80 -6.33
CA HIS A 208 23.96 -33.38 -5.06
C HIS A 208 22.45 -33.21 -4.87
N ALA A 209 21.84 -34.16 -4.18
CA ALA A 209 20.40 -34.16 -3.91
C ALA A 209 19.92 -32.88 -3.20
N ASP A 210 20.70 -32.35 -2.25
CA ASP A 210 20.36 -31.14 -1.51
C ASP A 210 20.40 -29.90 -2.43
N ALA A 211 21.34 -29.82 -3.36
CA ALA A 211 21.39 -28.75 -4.35
C ALA A 211 20.18 -28.81 -5.31
N ALA A 212 19.81 -30.02 -5.74
CA ALA A 212 18.61 -30.23 -6.54
C ALA A 212 17.33 -29.83 -5.77
N ALA A 213 17.23 -30.15 -4.47
CA ALA A 213 16.10 -29.75 -3.63
C ALA A 213 16.01 -28.22 -3.49
N ALA A 214 17.14 -27.53 -3.30
CA ALA A 214 17.18 -26.07 -3.26
C ALA A 214 16.73 -25.44 -4.60
N ALA A 215 17.18 -25.97 -5.73
CA ALA A 215 16.76 -25.54 -7.06
C ALA A 215 15.25 -25.75 -7.29
N LEU A 216 14.69 -26.85 -6.83
CA LEU A 216 13.25 -27.12 -6.91
C LEU A 216 12.44 -26.12 -6.06
N ARG A 217 12.90 -25.81 -4.86
CA ARG A 217 12.27 -24.79 -4.01
C ARG A 217 12.34 -23.42 -4.64
N TRP A 218 13.50 -23.03 -5.18
CA TRP A 218 13.63 -21.78 -5.93
C TRP A 218 12.59 -21.70 -7.07
N ASN A 219 12.50 -22.75 -7.87
CA ASN A 219 11.55 -22.81 -8.99
C ASN A 219 10.08 -22.72 -8.49
N THR A 220 9.76 -23.32 -7.35
CA THR A 220 8.43 -23.23 -6.74
C THR A 220 8.11 -21.78 -6.32
N LEU A 221 9.02 -21.11 -5.61
CA LEU A 221 8.85 -19.71 -5.19
C LEU A 221 8.78 -18.78 -6.41
N PHE A 222 9.59 -19.03 -7.42
CA PHE A 222 9.60 -18.24 -8.64
C PHE A 222 8.32 -18.43 -9.46
N ASN A 223 7.76 -19.63 -9.49
CA ASN A 223 6.45 -19.90 -10.09
C ASN A 223 5.31 -19.20 -9.33
N GLN A 224 5.36 -19.15 -8.00
CA GLN A 224 4.41 -18.39 -7.20
C GLN A 224 4.53 -16.89 -7.48
N LEU A 225 5.76 -16.35 -7.54
CA LEU A 225 6.01 -14.94 -7.86
C LEU A 225 5.48 -14.56 -9.25
N THR A 226 5.72 -15.40 -10.24
CA THR A 226 5.30 -15.14 -11.63
C THR A 226 3.91 -15.67 -11.94
N ARG A 227 3.19 -16.26 -10.98
CA ARG A 227 1.89 -16.93 -11.16
C ARG A 227 1.89 -17.93 -12.33
N ASN A 228 3.00 -18.59 -12.56
CA ASN A 228 3.26 -19.48 -13.71
C ASN A 228 3.15 -18.79 -15.08
N ASP A 229 3.17 -17.46 -15.15
CA ASP A 229 3.20 -16.73 -16.42
C ASP A 229 4.56 -16.86 -17.10
N ALA A 230 4.57 -17.42 -18.30
CA ALA A 230 5.80 -17.66 -19.06
C ALA A 230 6.48 -16.36 -19.52
N GLN A 231 5.72 -15.30 -19.80
CA GLN A 231 6.27 -14.01 -20.22
C GLN A 231 6.93 -13.30 -19.04
N LEU A 232 6.29 -13.28 -17.87
CA LEU A 232 6.87 -12.75 -16.65
C LEU A 232 8.13 -13.51 -16.24
N ARG A 233 8.10 -14.84 -16.34
CA ARG A 233 9.28 -15.67 -16.08
C ARG A 233 10.45 -15.28 -16.99
N HIS A 234 10.19 -15.11 -18.28
CA HIS A 234 11.23 -14.73 -19.25
C HIS A 234 11.81 -13.33 -18.99
N LYS A 235 11.00 -12.38 -18.53
CA LYS A 235 11.47 -11.02 -18.19
C LYS A 235 12.34 -10.97 -16.92
N LEU A 236 12.18 -11.94 -16.02
CA LEU A 236 12.85 -11.98 -14.71
C LEU A 236 14.05 -12.94 -14.65
N LEU A 237 14.30 -13.71 -15.71
CA LEU A 237 15.45 -14.61 -15.91
C LEU A 237 16.48 -13.98 -16.83
#